data_414ae7ec8dcd349a575d7687295e579f
#
_entry.id   414ae7ec8dcd349a575d7687295e579f
#
_cell.length_a   1.000
_cell.length_b   1.000
_cell.length_c   1.000
_cell.angle_alpha   90.00
_cell.angle_beta   90.00
_cell.angle_gamma   90.00
#
_symmetry.space_group_name_H-M   'P 1'
#
loop_
_entity.id
_entity.type
_entity.pdbx_description
1 polymer ?
#
loop_
_entity_poly.entity_id
_entity_poly.type
_entity_poly.pdbx_seq_one_letter_code
_entity_poly.pdbx_strand_id
1 'polypeptide(L)'
;MNENAMLTGKPSIDRPWMKFYPEVLRGIQVPACTVEQYLSVRAADPNVIAMHYYGVDITWGTVFRKVDATARALQVLGIKQGDQIPVFLRSVPEFIYLLLAAERIGASLLCRDNTLEENIEAVQRANAKVIFVHDFFSKAEIEAYREQTNVNTYVIVPALESGDRAAMPVYLQHSLDALYPDVPARG
;
A
#
# COMPACT_ATOMS: atom_id res chain seq x y z
N MET A 1 3.59 8.58 -39.60
CA MET A 1 2.17 8.65 -39.18
C MET A 1 1.51 9.75 -40.00
N ASN A 2 0.38 9.46 -40.66
CA ASN A 2 -0.35 10.45 -41.46
C ASN A 2 -0.86 11.58 -40.54
N GLU A 3 -0.33 12.78 -40.72
CA GLU A 3 -0.71 13.98 -39.95
C GLU A 3 -2.16 14.46 -40.20
N ASN A 4 -2.90 13.79 -41.09
CA ASN A 4 -4.26 14.13 -41.48
C ASN A 4 -5.32 13.14 -40.96
N ALA A 5 -5.05 12.34 -39.94
CA ALA A 5 -6.11 11.55 -39.33
C ALA A 5 -7.07 12.50 -38.60
N MET A 6 -8.34 12.53 -39.05
CA MET A 6 -9.40 13.35 -38.45
C MET A 6 -9.51 13.01 -36.95
N LEU A 7 -9.25 13.98 -36.08
CA LEU A 7 -9.33 13.77 -34.62
C LEU A 7 -10.76 13.42 -34.24
N THR A 8 -10.93 12.40 -33.42
CA THR A 8 -12.25 11.94 -32.97
C THR A 8 -12.80 12.79 -31.82
N GLY A 9 -11.96 13.66 -31.24
CA GLY A 9 -12.28 14.43 -30.04
C GLY A 9 -12.25 13.60 -28.75
N LYS A 10 -11.90 12.33 -28.84
CA LYS A 10 -11.75 11.42 -27.69
C LYS A 10 -10.28 11.22 -27.37
N PRO A 11 -9.75 11.81 -26.30
CA PRO A 11 -8.32 11.73 -25.96
C PRO A 11 -7.79 10.28 -25.85
N SER A 12 -8.61 9.35 -25.37
CA SER A 12 -8.22 7.93 -25.27
C SER A 12 -7.96 7.26 -26.63
N ILE A 13 -8.59 7.78 -27.72
CA ILE A 13 -8.40 7.30 -29.08
C ILE A 13 -7.29 8.12 -29.76
N ASP A 14 -7.42 9.43 -29.73
CA ASP A 14 -6.53 10.36 -30.43
C ASP A 14 -5.13 10.43 -29.81
N ARG A 15 -5.00 10.12 -28.52
CA ARG A 15 -3.76 10.06 -27.74
C ARG A 15 -2.84 11.29 -27.98
N PRO A 16 -3.34 12.54 -27.79
CA PRO A 16 -2.61 13.76 -28.16
C PRO A 16 -1.29 13.92 -27.38
N TRP A 17 -1.13 13.24 -26.24
CA TRP A 17 0.10 13.23 -25.47
C TRP A 17 1.22 12.43 -26.12
N MET A 18 0.94 11.47 -27.03
CA MET A 18 1.95 10.60 -27.63
C MET A 18 3.02 11.36 -28.40
N LYS A 19 2.70 12.55 -28.90
CA LYS A 19 3.69 13.41 -29.58
C LYS A 19 4.82 13.88 -28.65
N PHE A 20 4.59 13.93 -27.36
CA PHE A 20 5.59 14.33 -26.34
C PHE A 20 6.41 13.16 -25.80
N TYR A 21 6.03 11.91 -26.13
CA TYR A 21 6.75 10.74 -25.69
C TYR A 21 7.97 10.47 -26.59
N PRO A 22 9.14 10.16 -26.02
CA PRO A 22 10.25 9.62 -26.77
C PRO A 22 9.81 8.39 -27.59
N GLU A 23 10.42 8.18 -28.75
CA GLU A 23 10.03 7.10 -29.67
C GLU A 23 10.09 5.72 -29.01
N VAL A 24 11.12 5.48 -28.17
CA VAL A 24 11.29 4.24 -27.38
C VAL A 24 10.10 3.95 -26.48
N LEU A 25 9.38 4.95 -26.01
CA LEU A 25 8.23 4.77 -25.12
C LEU A 25 6.91 4.62 -25.87
N ARG A 26 6.85 4.96 -27.16
CA ARG A 26 5.60 4.89 -27.95
C ARG A 26 5.14 3.46 -28.24
N GLY A 27 6.07 2.51 -28.23
CA GLY A 27 5.81 1.10 -28.52
C GLY A 27 5.81 0.18 -27.31
N ILE A 28 5.84 0.72 -26.09
CA ILE A 28 5.84 -0.11 -24.89
C ILE A 28 4.55 -0.94 -24.82
N GLN A 29 4.73 -2.25 -24.76
CA GLN A 29 3.66 -3.19 -24.49
C GLN A 29 3.58 -3.41 -22.98
N VAL A 30 2.43 -3.04 -22.38
CA VAL A 30 2.17 -3.35 -20.97
C VAL A 30 1.74 -4.81 -20.87
N PRO A 31 2.45 -5.66 -20.12
CA PRO A 31 2.07 -7.06 -19.99
C PRO A 31 0.70 -7.20 -19.29
N ALA A 32 -0.11 -8.14 -19.75
CA ALA A 32 -1.40 -8.48 -19.14
C ALA A 32 -1.17 -9.38 -17.91
N CYS A 33 -0.63 -8.81 -16.85
CA CYS A 33 -0.37 -9.51 -15.59
C CYS A 33 -0.60 -8.57 -14.40
N THR A 34 -0.71 -9.13 -13.20
CA THR A 34 -0.77 -8.36 -11.97
C THR A 34 0.58 -7.68 -11.66
N VAL A 35 0.57 -6.67 -10.80
CA VAL A 35 1.83 -6.04 -10.35
C VAL A 35 2.71 -7.04 -9.63
N GLU A 36 2.12 -7.90 -8.80
CA GLU A 36 2.84 -8.95 -8.09
C GLU A 36 3.50 -9.94 -9.07
N GLN A 37 2.78 -10.40 -10.09
CA GLN A 37 3.34 -11.27 -11.15
C GLN A 37 4.47 -10.58 -11.91
N TYR A 38 4.29 -9.30 -12.26
CA TYR A 38 5.32 -8.52 -12.95
C TYR A 38 6.60 -8.40 -12.11
N LEU A 39 6.45 -8.12 -10.81
CA LEU A 39 7.58 -7.99 -9.90
C LEU A 39 8.26 -9.33 -9.64
N SER A 40 7.53 -10.44 -9.50
CA SER A 40 8.10 -11.76 -9.23
C SER A 40 9.05 -12.24 -10.34
N VAL A 41 8.72 -11.94 -11.60
CA VAL A 41 9.59 -12.23 -12.74
C VAL A 41 10.85 -11.36 -12.74
N ARG A 42 10.73 -10.08 -12.35
CA ARG A 42 11.86 -9.13 -12.29
C ARG A 42 12.77 -9.36 -11.11
N ALA A 43 12.22 -9.91 -10.03
CA ALA A 43 12.92 -10.23 -8.79
C ALA A 43 13.40 -11.70 -8.75
N ALA A 44 13.93 -12.21 -9.86
CA ALA A 44 14.38 -13.60 -9.98
C ALA A 44 15.47 -13.96 -8.96
N ASP A 45 16.32 -13.00 -8.58
CA ASP A 45 17.27 -13.18 -7.47
C ASP A 45 16.67 -12.66 -6.16
N PRO A 46 16.35 -13.55 -5.21
CA PRO A 46 15.74 -13.17 -3.93
C PRO A 46 16.67 -12.35 -3.02
N ASN A 47 17.98 -12.31 -3.30
CA ASN A 47 18.96 -11.60 -2.48
C ASN A 47 19.13 -10.12 -2.89
N VAL A 48 18.62 -9.74 -4.05
CA VAL A 48 18.65 -8.34 -4.49
C VAL A 48 17.79 -7.47 -3.56
N ILE A 49 18.32 -6.32 -3.17
CA ILE A 49 17.63 -5.35 -2.32
C ILE A 49 16.45 -4.76 -3.12
N ALA A 50 15.26 -4.87 -2.56
CA ALA A 50 14.03 -4.31 -3.09
C ALA A 50 13.75 -2.91 -2.52
N MET A 51 14.05 -2.69 -1.25
CA MET A 51 13.78 -1.44 -0.54
C MET A 51 14.85 -1.17 0.51
N HIS A 52 15.13 0.13 0.71
CA HIS A 52 15.86 0.62 1.88
C HIS A 52 14.85 1.33 2.79
N TYR A 53 14.79 0.95 4.05
CA TYR A 53 13.88 1.56 5.01
C TYR A 53 14.56 1.76 6.37
N TYR A 54 14.86 3.00 6.68
CA TYR A 54 15.49 3.41 7.95
C TYR A 54 16.58 2.45 8.45
N GLY A 55 17.64 2.32 7.64
CA GLY A 55 18.83 1.51 7.96
C GLY A 55 18.71 0.01 7.70
N VAL A 56 17.54 -0.47 7.29
CA VAL A 56 17.31 -1.88 6.96
C VAL A 56 17.22 -2.07 5.45
N ASP A 57 17.99 -3.03 4.93
CA ASP A 57 17.93 -3.49 3.56
C ASP A 57 16.93 -4.66 3.47
N ILE A 58 15.85 -4.44 2.72
CA ILE A 58 14.79 -5.44 2.53
C ILE A 58 14.96 -6.04 1.15
N THR A 59 15.27 -7.34 1.10
CA THR A 59 15.44 -8.07 -0.17
C THR A 59 14.11 -8.51 -0.76
N TRP A 60 14.08 -8.81 -2.07
CA TRP A 60 12.91 -9.39 -2.73
C TRP A 60 12.44 -10.69 -2.08
N GLY A 61 13.37 -11.55 -1.65
CA GLY A 61 13.03 -12.76 -0.91
C GLY A 61 12.29 -12.47 0.38
N THR A 62 12.65 -11.39 1.09
CA THR A 62 11.94 -10.94 2.29
C THR A 62 10.57 -10.39 1.93
N VAL A 63 10.47 -9.55 0.88
CA VAL A 63 9.18 -9.01 0.40
C VAL A 63 8.20 -10.14 0.13
N PHE A 64 8.56 -11.12 -0.71
CA PHE A 64 7.62 -12.18 -1.07
C PHE A 64 7.25 -13.11 0.08
N ARG A 65 8.16 -13.38 1.03
CA ARG A 65 7.79 -14.09 2.27
C ARG A 65 6.77 -13.32 3.10
N LYS A 66 6.95 -11.99 3.21
CA LYS A 66 6.00 -11.12 3.93
C LYS A 66 4.66 -11.05 3.20
N VAL A 67 4.66 -10.95 1.86
CA VAL A 67 3.44 -11.00 1.03
C VAL A 67 2.68 -12.32 1.26
N ASP A 68 3.37 -13.46 1.25
CA ASP A 68 2.77 -14.78 1.54
C ASP A 68 2.11 -14.82 2.93
N ALA A 69 2.81 -14.35 3.95
CA ALA A 69 2.30 -14.32 5.32
C ALA A 69 1.09 -13.37 5.43
N THR A 70 1.16 -12.19 4.80
CA THR A 70 0.08 -11.20 4.79
C THR A 70 -1.15 -11.73 4.05
N ALA A 71 -0.98 -12.41 2.89
CA ALA A 71 -2.10 -13.00 2.16
C ALA A 71 -2.85 -14.05 3.00
N ARG A 72 -2.12 -14.91 3.70
CA ARG A 72 -2.74 -15.87 4.64
C ARG A 72 -3.46 -15.16 5.80
N ALA A 73 -2.86 -14.10 6.36
CA ALA A 73 -3.48 -13.32 7.43
C ALA A 73 -4.77 -12.65 6.97
N LEU A 74 -4.80 -12.07 5.76
CA LEU A 74 -6.01 -11.49 5.17
C LEU A 74 -7.13 -12.53 5.04
N GLN A 75 -6.80 -13.75 4.58
CA GLN A 75 -7.77 -14.84 4.47
C GLN A 75 -8.32 -15.27 5.85
N VAL A 76 -7.45 -15.33 6.88
CA VAL A 76 -7.88 -15.62 8.27
C VAL A 76 -8.80 -14.52 8.81
N LEU A 77 -8.54 -13.26 8.45
CA LEU A 77 -9.43 -12.13 8.78
C LEU A 77 -10.74 -12.14 8.00
N GLY A 78 -10.94 -13.11 7.11
CA GLY A 78 -12.16 -13.28 6.33
C GLY A 78 -12.23 -12.42 5.06
N ILE A 79 -11.14 -11.79 4.66
CA ILE A 79 -11.04 -11.03 3.40
C ILE A 79 -11.09 -11.99 2.20
N LYS A 80 -11.90 -11.64 1.21
CA LYS A 80 -12.18 -12.46 0.02
C LYS A 80 -11.93 -11.66 -1.25
N GLN A 81 -11.94 -12.38 -2.36
CA GLN A 81 -11.92 -11.76 -3.68
C GLN A 81 -13.09 -10.78 -3.84
N GLY A 82 -12.78 -9.59 -4.36
CA GLY A 82 -13.72 -8.50 -4.57
C GLY A 82 -13.89 -7.57 -3.37
N ASP A 83 -13.37 -7.91 -2.19
CA ASP A 83 -13.44 -7.04 -1.04
C ASP A 83 -12.55 -5.79 -1.21
N GLN A 84 -12.98 -4.69 -0.62
CA GLN A 84 -12.20 -3.48 -0.49
C GLN A 84 -11.68 -3.34 0.94
N ILE A 85 -10.37 -3.24 1.10
CA ILE A 85 -9.69 -3.15 2.39
C ILE A 85 -9.32 -1.69 2.64
N PRO A 86 -9.96 -1.00 3.59
CA PRO A 86 -9.57 0.36 3.97
C PRO A 86 -8.20 0.36 4.64
N VAL A 87 -7.31 1.21 4.13
CA VAL A 87 -5.92 1.29 4.55
C VAL A 87 -5.52 2.74 4.78
N PHE A 88 -5.25 3.07 6.02
CA PHE A 88 -4.82 4.39 6.48
C PHE A 88 -3.39 4.31 7.01
N LEU A 89 -2.49 3.81 6.15
CA LEU A 89 -1.07 3.68 6.44
C LEU A 89 -0.28 4.79 5.75
N ARG A 90 0.85 5.15 6.34
CA ARG A 90 1.86 5.98 5.68
C ARG A 90 2.74 5.12 4.76
N SER A 91 3.74 5.74 4.14
CA SER A 91 4.69 5.05 3.26
C SER A 91 5.64 4.15 4.07
N VAL A 92 5.20 2.94 4.35
CA VAL A 92 5.92 1.91 5.10
C VAL A 92 6.03 0.63 4.26
N PRO A 93 7.03 -0.23 4.47
CA PRO A 93 7.16 -1.50 3.75
C PRO A 93 5.93 -2.39 3.87
N GLU A 94 5.26 -2.38 5.02
CA GLU A 94 4.04 -3.14 5.31
C GLU A 94 2.90 -2.78 4.36
N PHE A 95 2.83 -1.53 3.88
CA PHE A 95 1.86 -1.13 2.86
C PHE A 95 2.10 -1.89 1.54
N ILE A 96 3.36 -2.06 1.14
CA ILE A 96 3.71 -2.82 -0.07
C ILE A 96 3.35 -4.29 0.09
N TYR A 97 3.63 -4.90 1.26
CA TYR A 97 3.26 -6.29 1.52
C TYR A 97 1.74 -6.46 1.48
N LEU A 98 1.00 -5.54 2.06
CA LEU A 98 -0.46 -5.54 2.06
C LEU A 98 -1.04 -5.36 0.66
N LEU A 99 -0.48 -4.44 -0.14
CA LEU A 99 -0.90 -4.19 -1.52
C LEU A 99 -0.76 -5.45 -2.39
N LEU A 100 0.41 -6.06 -2.40
CA LEU A 100 0.68 -7.25 -3.20
C LEU A 100 -0.11 -8.46 -2.69
N ALA A 101 -0.29 -8.58 -1.37
CA ALA A 101 -1.09 -9.65 -0.78
C ALA A 101 -2.58 -9.52 -1.10
N ALA A 102 -3.12 -8.30 -1.07
CA ALA A 102 -4.51 -8.04 -1.45
C ALA A 102 -4.74 -8.39 -2.93
N GLU A 103 -3.84 -7.93 -3.82
CA GLU A 103 -3.89 -8.27 -5.24
C GLU A 103 -3.90 -9.79 -5.47
N ARG A 104 -3.05 -10.54 -4.77
CA ARG A 104 -2.93 -12.00 -4.87
C ARG A 104 -4.23 -12.74 -4.53
N ILE A 105 -4.97 -12.26 -3.54
CA ILE A 105 -6.26 -12.85 -3.15
C ILE A 105 -7.46 -12.24 -3.89
N GLY A 106 -7.20 -11.32 -4.83
CA GLY A 106 -8.23 -10.65 -5.62
C GLY A 106 -9.04 -9.59 -4.87
N ALA A 107 -8.50 -9.08 -3.76
CA ALA A 107 -9.03 -7.93 -3.04
C ALA A 107 -8.36 -6.64 -3.53
N SER A 108 -8.90 -5.48 -3.15
CA SER A 108 -8.35 -4.17 -3.48
C SER A 108 -8.14 -3.33 -2.22
N LEU A 109 -7.16 -2.42 -2.25
CA LEU A 109 -6.97 -1.46 -1.17
C LEU A 109 -7.81 -0.20 -1.42
N LEU A 110 -8.50 0.25 -0.39
CA LEU A 110 -9.18 1.54 -0.34
C LEU A 110 -8.27 2.53 0.41
N CYS A 111 -7.37 3.19 -0.35
CA CYS A 111 -6.43 4.16 0.18
C CYS A 111 -6.99 5.57 -0.03
N ARG A 112 -7.14 6.33 1.04
CA ARG A 112 -7.60 7.71 0.98
C ARG A 112 -6.83 8.58 1.97
N ASP A 113 -6.59 9.82 1.57
CA ASP A 113 -6.05 10.89 2.40
C ASP A 113 -7.06 12.05 2.40
N ASN A 114 -8.21 11.79 2.99
CA ASN A 114 -9.36 12.69 3.04
C ASN A 114 -9.70 13.05 4.50
N THR A 115 -10.77 13.81 4.69
CA THR A 115 -11.31 14.06 6.03
C THR A 115 -11.79 12.77 6.70
N LEU A 116 -11.94 12.78 8.03
CA LEU A 116 -12.43 11.62 8.77
C LEU A 116 -13.84 11.22 8.28
N GLU A 117 -14.71 12.19 8.04
CA GLU A 117 -16.09 11.97 7.57
C GLU A 117 -16.11 11.26 6.20
N GLU A 118 -15.33 11.76 5.25
CA GLU A 118 -15.24 11.15 3.91
C GLU A 118 -14.66 9.74 3.94
N ASN A 119 -13.71 9.50 4.85
CA ASN A 119 -13.13 8.18 5.07
C ASN A 119 -14.15 7.22 5.69
N ILE A 120 -14.93 7.66 6.68
CA ILE A 120 -16.02 6.89 7.28
C ILE A 120 -17.05 6.51 6.23
N GLU A 121 -17.51 7.46 5.41
CA GLU A 121 -18.42 7.16 4.30
C GLU A 121 -17.86 6.13 3.31
N ALA A 122 -16.57 6.20 3.01
CA ALA A 122 -15.93 5.24 2.11
C ALA A 122 -15.87 3.83 2.73
N VAL A 123 -15.56 3.74 4.01
CA VAL A 123 -15.57 2.47 4.79
C VAL A 123 -16.98 1.88 4.86
N GLN A 124 -18.01 2.71 5.05
CA GLN A 124 -19.41 2.29 5.03
C GLN A 124 -19.80 1.72 3.66
N ARG A 125 -19.45 2.44 2.56
CA ARG A 125 -19.73 1.96 1.18
C ARG A 125 -19.03 0.64 0.87
N ALA A 126 -17.81 0.45 1.37
CA ALA A 126 -17.07 -0.81 1.23
C ALA A 126 -17.65 -1.93 2.11
N ASN A 127 -18.53 -1.61 3.05
CA ASN A 127 -19.04 -2.52 4.09
C ASN A 127 -17.91 -3.32 4.78
N ALA A 128 -16.79 -2.65 5.01
CA ALA A 128 -15.58 -3.26 5.54
C ALA A 128 -15.75 -3.61 7.02
N LYS A 129 -15.21 -4.77 7.41
CA LYS A 129 -15.17 -5.23 8.81
C LYS A 129 -13.78 -5.08 9.42
N VAL A 130 -12.77 -4.98 8.59
CA VAL A 130 -11.37 -4.86 8.96
C VAL A 130 -10.81 -3.59 8.36
N ILE A 131 -10.08 -2.80 9.14
CA ILE A 131 -9.28 -1.68 8.65
C ILE A 131 -7.83 -1.80 9.12
N PHE A 132 -6.92 -1.27 8.29
CA PHE A 132 -5.50 -1.19 8.59
C PHE A 132 -5.16 0.27 8.89
N VAL A 133 -4.63 0.53 10.07
CA VAL A 133 -4.30 1.87 10.55
C VAL A 133 -2.87 1.91 11.04
N HIS A 134 -2.23 3.07 10.93
CA HIS A 134 -0.93 3.27 11.57
C HIS A 134 -1.08 3.49 13.08
N ASP A 135 -0.01 3.35 13.81
CA ASP A 135 0.06 3.49 15.27
C ASP A 135 -0.11 4.92 15.78
N PHE A 136 -0.17 5.92 14.88
CA PHE A 136 -0.53 7.32 15.20
C PHE A 136 -2.05 7.59 15.12
N PHE A 137 -2.84 6.57 14.83
CA PHE A 137 -4.30 6.72 14.79
C PHE A 137 -4.81 6.98 16.20
N SER A 138 -5.54 8.07 16.38
CA SER A 138 -6.03 8.47 17.69
C SER A 138 -7.16 7.57 18.18
N LYS A 139 -7.32 7.50 19.50
CA LYS A 139 -8.46 6.78 20.10
C LYS A 139 -9.80 7.34 19.64
N ALA A 140 -9.89 8.66 19.43
CA ALA A 140 -11.10 9.31 18.95
C ALA A 140 -11.47 8.89 17.52
N GLU A 141 -10.46 8.77 16.63
CA GLU A 141 -10.69 8.26 15.28
C GLU A 141 -11.17 6.81 15.31
N ILE A 142 -10.53 5.94 16.10
CA ILE A 142 -10.95 4.53 16.26
C ILE A 142 -12.40 4.46 16.76
N GLU A 143 -12.78 5.28 17.74
CA GLU A 143 -14.13 5.30 18.27
C GLU A 143 -15.14 5.79 17.23
N ALA A 144 -14.80 6.82 16.43
CA ALA A 144 -15.66 7.30 15.35
C ALA A 144 -15.93 6.20 14.29
N TYR A 145 -14.91 5.43 13.91
CA TYR A 145 -15.14 4.28 13.02
C TYR A 145 -15.99 3.18 13.65
N ARG A 146 -15.78 2.90 14.94
CA ARG A 146 -16.56 1.90 15.68
C ARG A 146 -18.04 2.25 15.76
N GLU A 147 -18.35 3.53 16.02
CA GLU A 147 -19.73 3.99 16.17
C GLU A 147 -20.47 4.10 14.83
N GLN A 148 -19.75 4.47 13.76
CA GLN A 148 -20.38 4.86 12.51
C GLN A 148 -20.20 3.83 11.38
N THR A 149 -19.49 2.72 11.60
CA THR A 149 -19.24 1.70 10.56
C THR A 149 -19.47 0.29 11.10
N ASN A 150 -19.36 -0.70 10.20
CA ASN A 150 -19.39 -2.12 10.57
C ASN A 150 -18.00 -2.68 10.94
N VAL A 151 -16.99 -1.82 11.10
CA VAL A 151 -15.62 -2.24 11.45
C VAL A 151 -15.60 -2.81 12.88
N ASN A 152 -15.11 -4.03 12.98
CA ASN A 152 -14.94 -4.72 14.27
C ASN A 152 -13.51 -5.18 14.52
N THR A 153 -12.63 -5.04 13.51
CA THR A 153 -11.24 -5.44 13.59
C THR A 153 -10.34 -4.31 13.11
N TYR A 154 -9.41 -3.90 13.97
CA TYR A 154 -8.42 -2.86 13.70
C TYR A 154 -7.03 -3.49 13.69
N VAL A 155 -6.37 -3.48 12.55
CA VAL A 155 -4.99 -3.95 12.44
C VAL A 155 -4.08 -2.74 12.54
N ILE A 156 -3.39 -2.62 13.66
CA ILE A 156 -2.45 -1.52 13.90
C ILE A 156 -1.10 -1.92 13.35
N VAL A 157 -0.58 -1.12 12.44
CA VAL A 157 0.73 -1.32 11.79
C VAL A 157 1.69 -0.27 12.31
N PRO A 158 2.69 -0.66 13.12
CA PRO A 158 3.70 0.28 13.61
C PRO A 158 4.53 0.83 12.45
N ALA A 159 4.78 2.15 12.46
CA ALA A 159 5.55 2.81 11.41
C ALA A 159 7.01 2.30 11.32
N LEU A 160 7.50 1.65 12.35
CA LEU A 160 8.87 1.15 12.47
C LEU A 160 9.01 -0.37 12.50
N GLU A 161 7.96 -1.10 12.18
CA GLU A 161 8.01 -2.58 12.24
C GLU A 161 9.15 -3.17 11.40
N SER A 162 9.40 -2.61 10.22
CA SER A 162 10.48 -3.03 9.31
C SER A 162 11.74 -2.15 9.36
N GLY A 163 11.80 -1.16 10.24
CA GLY A 163 12.93 -0.22 10.33
C GLY A 163 13.85 -0.49 11.51
N ASP A 164 15.04 0.12 11.48
CA ASP A 164 15.95 0.21 12.61
C ASP A 164 15.91 1.62 13.20
N ARG A 165 15.43 1.74 14.44
CA ARG A 165 15.34 3.02 15.15
C ARG A 165 16.71 3.69 15.32
N ALA A 166 17.77 2.93 15.55
CA ALA A 166 19.11 3.48 15.72
C ALA A 166 19.67 4.13 14.47
N ALA A 167 19.22 3.67 13.29
CA ALA A 167 19.63 4.23 12.00
C ALA A 167 18.79 5.44 11.55
N MET A 168 17.78 5.82 12.32
CA MET A 168 16.93 6.97 11.98
C MET A 168 17.63 8.31 12.28
N PRO A 169 17.25 9.36 11.53
CA PRO A 169 17.61 10.71 11.90
C PRO A 169 17.16 11.06 13.33
N VAL A 170 18.01 11.74 14.09
CA VAL A 170 17.77 12.06 15.52
C VAL A 170 16.42 12.75 15.77
N TYR A 171 16.02 13.66 14.86
CA TYR A 171 14.72 14.35 15.01
C TYR A 171 13.53 13.40 14.92
N LEU A 172 13.63 12.33 14.11
CA LEU A 172 12.59 11.29 14.04
C LEU A 172 12.62 10.41 15.28
N GLN A 173 13.81 10.08 15.80
CA GLN A 173 13.93 9.32 17.05
C GLN A 173 13.24 10.07 18.20
N HIS A 174 13.50 11.37 18.35
CA HIS A 174 12.84 12.19 19.37
C HIS A 174 11.30 12.25 19.19
N SER A 175 10.83 12.36 17.96
CA SER A 175 9.38 12.33 17.70
C SER A 175 8.75 11.01 18.10
N LEU A 176 9.46 9.91 17.87
CA LEU A 176 9.01 8.57 18.27
C LEU A 176 9.07 8.38 19.78
N ASP A 177 10.09 8.92 20.47
CA ASP A 177 10.19 8.89 21.93
C ASP A 177 9.00 9.61 22.59
N ALA A 178 8.57 10.71 21.98
CA ALA A 178 7.39 11.43 22.43
C ALA A 178 6.09 10.66 22.22
N LEU A 179 5.99 9.88 21.13
CA LEU A 179 4.80 9.09 20.79
C LEU A 179 4.76 7.74 21.50
N TYR A 180 5.93 7.16 21.81
CA TYR A 180 6.10 5.83 22.44
C TYR A 180 7.06 5.89 23.62
N PRO A 181 6.71 6.61 24.71
CA PRO A 181 7.62 6.81 25.84
C PRO A 181 8.00 5.49 26.54
N ASP A 182 7.21 4.43 26.41
CA ASP A 182 7.36 3.16 27.10
C ASP A 182 7.86 2.00 26.22
N VAL A 183 8.22 2.26 24.97
CA VAL A 183 8.76 1.21 24.09
C VAL A 183 10.28 1.17 24.19
N PRO A 184 10.87 0.15 24.88
CA PRO A 184 12.32 0.02 24.92
C PRO A 184 12.88 -0.13 23.51
N ALA A 185 14.03 0.50 23.25
CA ALA A 185 14.78 0.26 22.02
C ALA A 185 15.01 -1.24 21.88
N ARG A 186 14.48 -1.85 20.83
CA ARG A 186 14.80 -3.24 20.50
C ARG A 186 16.28 -3.26 20.13
N GLY A 187 17.12 -3.88 20.98
CA GLY A 187 18.53 -4.13 20.71
C GLY A 187 18.71 -5.24 19.68
#